data_89371d2e1de33af5e0745fd414c63e4c
#
_entry.id   89371d2e1de33af5e0745fd414c63e4c
#
_cell.length_a   1.000
_cell.length_b   1.000
_cell.length_c   1.000
_cell.angle_alpha   90.00
_cell.angle_beta   90.00
_cell.angle_gamma   90.00
#
_symmetry.space_group_name_H-M   'P 1'
#
loop_
_entity.id
_entity.type
_entity.pdbx_description
1 polymer ?
#
loop_
_entity_poly.entity_id
_entity_poly.type
_entity_poly.pdbx_seq_one_letter_code
_entity_poly.pdbx_strand_id
1 'polypeptide(L)'
;MKVLLLAGGFGTRLSEETDLKPKPMVEIGGRPILWHIMKLYSRYGFNDFVVLLGYKGYYIKEYFANYFLHQSDVTIDLSTNQVSVHNSASEPWKITLLDTGANTMTGGRVKRAQSFVGDEPFMLTYGDGVSDIDLSALLQCHREKGKAVTMTAVQPDGRFGTFEASDDGLVSRFLEKPRGDGSWINGGFFVCEPRVFDYLADGDATVLEQAPLQNLARDGELVTYRHPGFWKCMDTLRDKQDLNRLWASGEAPWKTWG
;
A
#
# COMPACT_ATOMS: atom_id res chain seq x y z
N MET A 1 16.47 1.38 -4.57
CA MET A 1 15.57 1.69 -3.41
C MET A 1 14.53 0.59 -3.30
N LYS A 2 14.34 0.02 -2.12
CA LYS A 2 13.34 -1.02 -1.85
C LYS A 2 11.97 -0.43 -1.51
N VAL A 3 10.93 -1.20 -1.79
CA VAL A 3 9.54 -0.87 -1.44
C VAL A 3 9.01 -1.92 -0.46
N LEU A 4 8.68 -1.52 0.75
CA LEU A 4 8.04 -2.36 1.75
C LEU A 4 6.51 -2.27 1.61
N LEU A 5 5.86 -3.43 1.54
CA LEU A 5 4.42 -3.56 1.36
C LEU A 5 3.80 -4.24 2.59
N LEU A 6 3.01 -3.52 3.38
CA LEU A 6 2.30 -4.06 4.54
C LEU A 6 1.14 -4.94 4.07
N ALA A 7 1.29 -6.25 4.17
CA ALA A 7 0.36 -7.25 3.65
C ALA A 7 -0.09 -8.29 4.69
N GLY A 8 0.12 -8.03 5.98
CA GLY A 8 -0.09 -9.03 7.04
C GLY A 8 -1.34 -8.84 7.90
N GLY A 9 -2.18 -7.83 7.65
CA GLY A 9 -3.38 -7.55 8.44
C GLY A 9 -4.52 -8.56 8.23
N PHE A 10 -5.42 -8.69 9.21
CA PHE A 10 -6.56 -9.62 9.16
C PHE A 10 -7.65 -9.23 8.15
N GLY A 11 -7.78 -7.94 7.80
CA GLY A 11 -8.77 -7.47 6.83
C GLY A 11 -10.23 -7.62 7.26
N THR A 12 -10.51 -7.56 8.57
CA THR A 12 -11.83 -7.86 9.18
C THR A 12 -13.01 -7.06 8.64
N ARG A 13 -12.77 -5.86 8.10
CA ARG A 13 -13.82 -5.00 7.52
C ARG A 13 -14.32 -5.48 6.14
N LEU A 14 -13.64 -6.45 5.52
CA LEU A 14 -13.97 -7.05 4.23
C LEU A 14 -14.08 -8.58 4.42
N SER A 15 -14.79 -9.04 5.46
CA SER A 15 -14.83 -10.43 5.89
C SER A 15 -15.28 -11.39 4.80
N GLU A 16 -16.25 -11.01 3.96
CA GLU A 16 -16.78 -11.84 2.87
C GLU A 16 -15.70 -12.29 1.88
N GLU A 17 -14.64 -11.49 1.71
CA GLU A 17 -13.52 -11.79 0.82
C GLU A 17 -12.31 -12.35 1.60
N THR A 18 -12.08 -11.82 2.82
CA THR A 18 -10.87 -12.15 3.59
C THR A 18 -10.97 -13.47 4.34
N ASP A 19 -12.16 -14.06 4.41
CA ASP A 19 -12.35 -15.45 4.85
C ASP A 19 -11.74 -16.47 3.87
N LEU A 20 -11.55 -16.10 2.61
CA LEU A 20 -10.95 -16.95 1.60
C LEU A 20 -9.47 -16.63 1.35
N LYS A 21 -9.11 -15.35 1.23
CA LYS A 21 -7.75 -14.89 0.89
C LYS A 21 -7.39 -13.60 1.67
N PRO A 22 -6.09 -13.28 1.91
CA PRO A 22 -5.74 -12.05 2.62
C PRO A 22 -6.12 -10.82 1.79
N LYS A 23 -6.45 -9.71 2.46
CA LYS A 23 -6.93 -8.47 1.84
C LYS A 23 -6.10 -7.99 0.62
N PRO A 24 -4.74 -8.02 0.66
CA PRO A 24 -3.91 -7.64 -0.48
C PRO A 24 -4.11 -8.51 -1.73
N MET A 25 -4.70 -9.70 -1.58
CA MET A 25 -5.01 -10.64 -2.67
C MET A 25 -6.44 -10.53 -3.19
N VAL A 26 -7.25 -9.62 -2.66
CA VAL A 26 -8.59 -9.33 -3.23
C VAL A 26 -8.42 -8.61 -4.56
N GLU A 27 -9.19 -9.07 -5.55
CA GLU A 27 -8.96 -8.70 -6.96
C GLU A 27 -9.76 -7.48 -7.39
N ILE A 28 -9.10 -6.66 -8.23
CA ILE A 28 -9.67 -5.61 -9.04
C ILE A 28 -9.35 -5.95 -10.49
N GLY A 29 -10.37 -6.13 -11.33
CA GLY A 29 -10.17 -6.48 -12.74
C GLY A 29 -9.39 -7.79 -12.96
N GLY A 30 -9.56 -8.79 -12.06
CA GLY A 30 -8.88 -10.09 -12.14
C GLY A 30 -7.42 -10.08 -11.70
N ARG A 31 -6.93 -9.01 -11.07
CA ARG A 31 -5.59 -8.91 -10.48
C ARG A 31 -5.68 -8.47 -9.03
N PRO A 32 -4.86 -9.05 -8.11
CA PRO A 32 -4.81 -8.62 -6.71
C PRO A 32 -4.55 -7.11 -6.57
N ILE A 33 -5.15 -6.45 -5.58
CA ILE A 33 -4.86 -5.03 -5.33
C ILE A 33 -3.36 -4.80 -5.07
N LEU A 34 -2.68 -5.76 -4.45
CA LEU A 34 -1.22 -5.75 -4.27
C LEU A 34 -0.48 -5.63 -5.61
N TRP A 35 -0.94 -6.34 -6.65
CA TRP A 35 -0.37 -6.24 -8.01
C TRP A 35 -0.52 -4.82 -8.57
N HIS A 36 -1.68 -4.17 -8.40
CA HIS A 36 -1.91 -2.80 -8.86
C HIS A 36 -0.96 -1.81 -8.19
N ILE A 37 -0.76 -1.97 -6.88
CA ILE A 37 0.19 -1.15 -6.11
C ILE A 37 1.61 -1.35 -6.65
N MET A 38 2.04 -2.59 -6.84
CA MET A 38 3.38 -2.90 -7.37
C MET A 38 3.57 -2.36 -8.80
N LYS A 39 2.53 -2.38 -9.65
CA LYS A 39 2.58 -1.77 -11.00
C LYS A 39 2.79 -0.27 -10.94
N LEU A 40 2.14 0.44 -10.00
CA LEU A 40 2.36 1.85 -9.79
C LEU A 40 3.83 2.15 -9.47
N TYR A 41 4.42 1.43 -8.51
CA TYR A 41 5.84 1.58 -8.16
C TYR A 41 6.77 1.23 -9.33
N SER A 42 6.46 0.17 -10.06
CA SER A 42 7.23 -0.31 -11.21
C SER A 42 7.30 0.72 -12.33
N ARG A 43 6.22 1.48 -12.56
CA ARG A 43 6.21 2.60 -13.53
C ARG A 43 7.29 3.64 -13.25
N TYR A 44 7.63 3.85 -11.98
CA TYR A 44 8.68 4.78 -11.56
C TYR A 44 10.06 4.10 -11.39
N GLY A 45 10.20 2.85 -11.84
CA GLY A 45 11.46 2.09 -11.79
C GLY A 45 11.74 1.41 -10.45
N PHE A 46 10.79 1.42 -9.50
CA PHE A 46 10.92 0.72 -8.24
C PHE A 46 10.42 -0.73 -8.38
N ASN A 47 11.35 -1.67 -8.54
CA ASN A 47 11.08 -3.08 -8.84
C ASN A 47 11.60 -4.05 -7.76
N ASP A 48 12.14 -3.57 -6.64
CA ASP A 48 12.64 -4.41 -5.53
C ASP A 48 11.68 -4.29 -4.34
N PHE A 49 10.84 -5.31 -4.17
CA PHE A 49 9.74 -5.32 -3.21
C PHE A 49 10.04 -6.25 -2.04
N VAL A 50 9.70 -5.80 -0.82
CA VAL A 50 9.67 -6.63 0.39
C VAL A 50 8.24 -6.65 0.91
N VAL A 51 7.55 -7.77 0.73
CA VAL A 51 6.16 -7.94 1.15
C VAL A 51 6.14 -8.50 2.57
N LEU A 52 5.59 -7.72 3.50
CA LEU A 52 5.54 -8.02 4.93
C LEU A 52 4.30 -8.86 5.22
N LEU A 53 4.47 -10.18 5.24
CA LEU A 53 3.41 -11.17 5.36
C LEU A 53 2.98 -11.36 6.83
N GLY A 54 1.74 -11.79 7.00
CA GLY A 54 1.16 -12.20 8.27
C GLY A 54 -0.01 -13.13 8.03
N TYR A 55 -1.23 -12.70 8.40
CA TYR A 55 -2.44 -13.49 8.19
C TYR A 55 -2.55 -13.99 6.76
N LYS A 56 -2.72 -15.29 6.61
CA LYS A 56 -2.82 -15.97 5.29
C LYS A 56 -1.69 -15.65 4.29
N GLY A 57 -0.49 -15.34 4.78
CA GLY A 57 0.66 -15.02 3.94
C GLY A 57 1.03 -16.09 2.92
N TYR A 58 0.61 -17.35 3.16
CA TYR A 58 0.81 -18.45 2.22
C TYR A 58 0.19 -18.18 0.85
N TYR A 59 -1.01 -17.58 0.77
CA TYR A 59 -1.66 -17.25 -0.49
C TYR A 59 -0.84 -16.27 -1.34
N ILE A 60 -0.17 -15.31 -0.68
CA ILE A 60 0.72 -14.36 -1.37
C ILE A 60 1.96 -15.09 -1.87
N LYS A 61 2.54 -16.01 -1.05
CA LYS A 61 3.68 -16.83 -1.47
C LYS A 61 3.33 -17.71 -2.67
N GLU A 62 2.20 -18.38 -2.63
CA GLU A 62 1.72 -19.25 -3.72
C GLU A 62 1.49 -18.46 -5.02
N TYR A 63 0.87 -17.28 -4.93
CA TYR A 63 0.65 -16.42 -6.07
C TYR A 63 1.96 -16.02 -6.76
N PHE A 64 2.95 -15.55 -6.01
CA PHE A 64 4.22 -15.11 -6.59
C PHE A 64 5.14 -16.28 -6.98
N ALA A 65 5.09 -17.40 -6.29
CA ALA A 65 5.82 -18.62 -6.67
C ALA A 65 5.38 -19.16 -8.05
N ASN A 66 4.10 -19.03 -8.36
CA ASN A 66 3.52 -19.48 -9.63
C ASN A 66 3.38 -18.35 -10.67
N TYR A 67 3.69 -17.09 -10.29
CA TYR A 67 3.44 -15.90 -11.11
C TYR A 67 4.05 -16.01 -12.51
N PHE A 68 5.31 -16.43 -12.59
CA PHE A 68 6.03 -16.58 -13.85
C PHE A 68 5.33 -17.58 -14.78
N LEU A 69 4.91 -18.73 -14.28
CA LEU A 69 4.21 -19.74 -15.07
C LEU A 69 2.86 -19.23 -15.60
N HIS A 70 2.11 -18.48 -14.77
CA HIS A 70 0.82 -17.90 -15.16
C HIS A 70 0.93 -16.74 -16.14
N GLN A 71 2.11 -16.13 -16.28
CA GLN A 71 2.38 -15.05 -17.22
C GLN A 71 3.19 -15.51 -18.44
N SER A 72 3.37 -16.82 -18.62
CA SER A 72 4.23 -17.39 -19.68
C SER A 72 3.49 -18.45 -20.48
N ASP A 73 3.79 -18.54 -21.78
CA ASP A 73 3.45 -19.69 -22.59
C ASP A 73 4.49 -20.78 -22.34
N VAL A 74 4.07 -21.92 -21.85
CA VAL A 74 4.98 -23.01 -21.47
C VAL A 74 4.57 -24.36 -22.04
N THR A 75 5.57 -25.18 -22.35
CA THR A 75 5.39 -26.63 -22.58
C THR A 75 5.92 -27.37 -21.36
N ILE A 76 5.10 -28.23 -20.78
CA ILE A 76 5.50 -29.12 -19.68
C ILE A 76 5.55 -30.54 -20.23
N ASP A 77 6.76 -31.09 -20.29
CA ASP A 77 6.98 -32.51 -20.66
C ASP A 77 7.03 -33.36 -19.39
N LEU A 78 5.93 -34.05 -19.12
CA LEU A 78 5.81 -34.88 -17.93
C LEU A 78 6.70 -36.15 -18.00
N SER A 79 7.13 -36.58 -19.20
CA SER A 79 7.98 -37.75 -19.37
C SER A 79 9.43 -37.48 -18.94
N THR A 80 9.90 -36.25 -19.15
CA THR A 80 11.26 -35.80 -18.81
C THR A 80 11.30 -34.85 -17.61
N ASN A 81 10.12 -34.45 -17.11
CA ASN A 81 9.95 -33.45 -16.06
C ASN A 81 10.62 -32.10 -16.39
N GLN A 82 10.55 -31.69 -17.66
CA GLN A 82 11.13 -30.45 -18.17
C GLN A 82 10.05 -29.41 -18.46
N VAL A 83 10.39 -28.12 -18.26
CA VAL A 83 9.56 -26.97 -18.60
C VAL A 83 10.30 -26.11 -19.62
N SER A 84 9.67 -25.86 -20.77
CA SER A 84 10.17 -24.97 -21.81
C SER A 84 9.30 -23.72 -21.87
N VAL A 85 9.89 -22.55 -21.76
CA VAL A 85 9.19 -21.23 -21.82
C VAL A 85 9.32 -20.70 -23.26
N HIS A 86 8.18 -20.30 -23.86
CA HIS A 86 8.14 -19.75 -25.22
C HIS A 86 8.05 -18.23 -25.20
N ASN A 87 7.09 -17.69 -24.42
CA ASN A 87 6.89 -16.25 -24.24
C ASN A 87 6.65 -15.97 -22.76
N SER A 88 7.05 -14.81 -22.30
CA SER A 88 6.76 -14.35 -20.93
C SER A 88 6.35 -12.89 -20.93
N ALA A 89 5.26 -12.58 -20.24
CA ALA A 89 4.78 -11.24 -19.93
C ALA A 89 4.95 -10.89 -18.45
N SER A 90 5.88 -11.57 -17.76
CA SER A 90 6.16 -11.29 -16.35
C SER A 90 6.83 -9.94 -16.16
N GLU A 91 6.41 -9.23 -15.13
CA GLU A 91 7.04 -7.99 -14.70
C GLU A 91 8.47 -8.23 -14.19
N PRO A 92 9.36 -7.22 -14.33
CA PRO A 92 10.78 -7.33 -13.91
C PRO A 92 10.93 -7.14 -12.39
N TRP A 93 10.09 -7.78 -11.59
CA TRP A 93 10.07 -7.61 -10.15
C TRP A 93 11.01 -8.56 -9.43
N LYS A 94 11.73 -8.03 -8.46
CA LYS A 94 12.39 -8.80 -7.42
C LYS A 94 11.55 -8.72 -6.16
N ILE A 95 11.09 -9.88 -5.65
CA ILE A 95 10.13 -9.94 -4.56
C ILE A 95 10.69 -10.79 -3.42
N THR A 96 10.80 -10.17 -2.24
CA THR A 96 11.07 -10.85 -0.98
C THR A 96 9.78 -11.01 -0.21
N LEU A 97 9.41 -12.23 0.12
CA LEU A 97 8.19 -12.59 0.86
C LEU A 97 8.56 -12.90 2.30
N LEU A 98 8.54 -11.85 3.15
CA LEU A 98 9.01 -11.91 4.54
C LEU A 98 7.84 -12.24 5.48
N ASP A 99 7.93 -13.38 6.17
CA ASP A 99 6.99 -13.68 7.25
C ASP A 99 7.33 -12.81 8.48
N THR A 100 6.38 -11.96 8.84
CA THR A 100 6.51 -11.04 9.97
C THR A 100 5.62 -11.44 11.16
N GLY A 101 5.05 -12.64 11.15
CA GLY A 101 4.18 -13.15 12.20
C GLY A 101 2.72 -12.75 12.04
N ALA A 102 1.80 -13.62 12.48
CA ALA A 102 0.37 -13.42 12.30
C ALA A 102 -0.18 -12.23 13.11
N ASN A 103 0.32 -12.06 14.35
CA ASN A 103 -0.21 -11.08 15.30
C ASN A 103 0.64 -9.80 15.42
N THR A 104 1.71 -9.68 14.64
CA THR A 104 2.59 -8.52 14.65
C THR A 104 1.86 -7.30 14.10
N MET A 105 1.97 -6.16 14.76
CA MET A 105 1.38 -4.90 14.34
C MET A 105 2.22 -4.20 13.25
N THR A 106 1.69 -3.14 12.66
CA THR A 106 2.26 -2.46 11.48
C THR A 106 3.72 -2.04 11.68
N GLY A 107 4.05 -1.38 12.79
CA GLY A 107 5.42 -0.96 13.11
C GLY A 107 6.35 -2.15 13.38
N GLY A 108 5.86 -3.18 14.08
CA GLY A 108 6.62 -4.40 14.32
C GLY A 108 6.98 -5.12 13.01
N ARG A 109 6.07 -5.16 12.03
CA ARG A 109 6.35 -5.72 10.69
C ARG A 109 7.46 -4.93 9.98
N VAL A 110 7.38 -3.61 10.01
CA VAL A 110 8.40 -2.74 9.43
C VAL A 110 9.74 -2.97 10.13
N LYS A 111 9.77 -3.05 11.45
CA LYS A 111 11.01 -3.33 12.23
C LYS A 111 11.68 -4.63 11.81
N ARG A 112 10.92 -5.71 11.60
CA ARG A 112 11.44 -7.01 11.15
C ARG A 112 12.08 -6.97 9.76
N ALA A 113 11.75 -5.98 8.94
CA ALA A 113 12.37 -5.79 7.63
C ALA A 113 13.70 -5.03 7.66
N GLN A 114 14.16 -4.53 8.81
CA GLN A 114 15.35 -3.69 8.93
C GLN A 114 16.59 -4.30 8.27
N SER A 115 16.87 -5.58 8.49
CA SER A 115 18.01 -6.28 7.89
C SER A 115 17.92 -6.44 6.36
N PHE A 116 16.70 -6.39 5.81
CA PHE A 116 16.45 -6.45 4.36
C PHE A 116 16.57 -5.08 3.69
N VAL A 117 16.30 -4.01 4.44
CA VAL A 117 16.44 -2.61 3.95
C VAL A 117 17.91 -2.20 3.94
N GLY A 118 18.66 -2.49 5.00
CA GLY A 118 20.03 -2.01 5.21
C GLY A 118 20.03 -0.52 5.58
N ASP A 119 21.07 0.18 5.13
CA ASP A 119 21.32 1.59 5.46
C ASP A 119 20.83 2.57 4.38
N GLU A 120 20.01 2.11 3.44
CA GLU A 120 19.51 2.93 2.34
C GLU A 120 18.07 3.41 2.61
N PRO A 121 17.70 4.60 2.13
CA PRO A 121 16.30 5.03 2.15
C PRO A 121 15.40 4.02 1.44
N PHE A 122 14.17 3.89 1.90
CA PHE A 122 13.20 2.96 1.35
C PHE A 122 11.80 3.57 1.28
N MET A 123 10.96 2.99 0.44
CA MET A 123 9.55 3.32 0.39
C MET A 123 8.73 2.33 1.19
N LEU A 124 7.61 2.77 1.76
CA LEU A 124 6.69 1.95 2.53
C LEU A 124 5.25 2.31 2.14
N THR A 125 4.39 1.31 1.99
CA THR A 125 2.95 1.56 1.81
C THR A 125 2.10 0.41 2.36
N TYR A 126 0.80 0.69 2.50
CA TYR A 126 -0.19 -0.33 2.83
C TYR A 126 -0.54 -1.15 1.60
N GLY A 127 -0.87 -2.42 1.79
CA GLY A 127 -1.19 -3.37 0.70
C GLY A 127 -2.65 -3.35 0.24
N ASP A 128 -3.40 -2.27 0.50
CA ASP A 128 -4.85 -2.21 0.31
C ASP A 128 -5.37 -0.88 -0.27
N GLY A 129 -4.49 0.04 -0.67
CA GLY A 129 -4.86 1.32 -1.25
C GLY A 129 -4.18 1.61 -2.58
N VAL A 130 -4.93 2.11 -3.55
CA VAL A 130 -4.44 2.54 -4.87
C VAL A 130 -4.52 4.05 -5.03
N SER A 131 -3.60 4.61 -5.82
CA SER A 131 -3.49 6.07 -6.04
C SER A 131 -2.83 6.36 -7.38
N ASP A 132 -3.06 7.55 -7.92
CA ASP A 132 -2.33 8.10 -9.07
C ASP A 132 -1.15 8.99 -8.65
N ILE A 133 -0.64 8.79 -7.44
CA ILE A 133 0.46 9.58 -6.86
C ILE A 133 1.71 9.57 -7.75
N ASP A 134 2.34 10.75 -7.86
CA ASP A 134 3.68 10.88 -8.44
C ASP A 134 4.76 10.52 -7.40
N LEU A 135 5.29 9.30 -7.52
CA LEU A 135 6.34 8.79 -6.62
C LEU A 135 7.68 9.51 -6.80
N SER A 136 7.95 10.08 -7.99
CA SER A 136 9.15 10.87 -8.21
C SER A 136 9.06 12.20 -7.45
N ALA A 137 7.92 12.87 -7.50
CA ALA A 137 7.68 14.10 -6.75
C ALA A 137 7.67 13.86 -5.23
N LEU A 138 7.11 12.74 -4.76
CA LEU A 138 7.18 12.32 -3.36
C LEU A 138 8.63 12.14 -2.90
N LEU A 139 9.45 11.43 -3.69
CA LEU A 139 10.86 11.20 -3.37
C LEU A 139 11.68 12.49 -3.40
N GLN A 140 11.40 13.38 -4.35
CA GLN A 140 12.04 14.70 -4.41
C GLN A 140 11.70 15.52 -3.16
N CYS A 141 10.43 15.60 -2.78
CA CYS A 141 9.99 16.28 -1.56
C CYS A 141 10.71 15.73 -0.32
N HIS A 142 10.87 14.41 -0.21
CA HIS A 142 11.60 13.78 0.88
C HIS A 142 13.06 14.24 0.95
N ARG A 143 13.76 14.22 -0.18
CA ARG A 143 15.16 14.65 -0.28
C ARG A 143 15.34 16.12 0.08
N GLU A 144 14.45 16.99 -0.39
CA GLU A 144 14.46 18.43 -0.10
C GLU A 144 14.22 18.74 1.38
N LYS A 145 13.35 17.98 2.03
CA LYS A 145 13.02 18.17 3.45
C LYS A 145 14.05 17.54 4.39
N GLY A 146 14.77 16.49 3.98
CA GLY A 146 15.83 15.83 4.73
C GLY A 146 15.39 15.24 6.09
N LYS A 147 14.11 14.86 6.21
CA LYS A 147 13.51 14.31 7.44
C LYS A 147 13.49 12.79 7.43
N ALA A 148 13.28 12.19 8.59
CA ALA A 148 13.26 10.72 8.72
C ALA A 148 12.12 10.09 7.93
N VAL A 149 10.95 10.73 7.88
CA VAL A 149 9.78 10.21 7.17
C VAL A 149 9.05 11.32 6.42
N THR A 150 8.74 11.06 5.15
CA THR A 150 7.76 11.82 4.37
C THR A 150 6.55 10.93 4.13
N MET A 151 5.39 11.40 4.58
CA MET A 151 4.11 10.72 4.47
C MET A 151 3.24 11.41 3.42
N THR A 152 2.58 10.65 2.56
CA THR A 152 1.58 11.22 1.66
C THR A 152 0.31 11.57 2.42
N ALA A 153 -0.10 12.82 2.32
CA ALA A 153 -1.38 13.30 2.83
C ALA A 153 -2.40 13.35 1.68
N VAL A 154 -3.59 12.81 1.90
CA VAL A 154 -4.67 12.72 0.93
C VAL A 154 -5.99 13.23 1.50
N GLN A 155 -6.90 13.59 0.60
CA GLN A 155 -8.29 13.92 0.94
C GLN A 155 -9.21 12.97 0.17
N PRO A 156 -9.62 11.84 0.76
CA PRO A 156 -10.56 10.91 0.12
C PRO A 156 -11.92 11.57 -0.09
N ASP A 157 -12.73 11.00 -0.97
CA ASP A 157 -14.11 11.46 -1.17
C ASP A 157 -14.89 11.42 0.15
N GLY A 158 -15.56 12.53 0.47
CA GLY A 158 -16.37 12.64 1.68
C GLY A 158 -17.51 11.63 1.68
N ARG A 159 -17.82 11.09 2.84
CA ARG A 159 -18.92 10.13 3.01
C ARG A 159 -20.21 10.81 3.44
N PHE A 160 -20.10 11.96 4.11
CA PHE A 160 -21.21 12.67 4.74
C PHE A 160 -21.17 14.17 4.39
N GLY A 161 -22.34 14.83 4.52
CA GLY A 161 -22.38 16.28 4.55
C GLY A 161 -21.76 16.79 5.86
N THR A 162 -20.98 17.87 5.78
CA THR A 162 -20.42 18.58 6.94
C THR A 162 -21.06 19.95 7.05
N PHE A 163 -21.16 20.49 8.27
CA PHE A 163 -21.72 21.80 8.50
C PHE A 163 -20.99 22.54 9.62
N GLU A 164 -21.05 23.83 9.57
CA GLU A 164 -20.63 24.73 10.65
C GLU A 164 -21.89 25.30 11.29
N ALA A 165 -22.00 25.24 12.61
CA ALA A 165 -23.11 25.78 13.37
C ALA A 165 -22.60 26.60 14.53
N SER A 166 -23.34 27.67 14.88
CA SER A 166 -23.16 28.43 16.12
C SER A 166 -23.75 27.70 17.32
N ASP A 167 -23.43 28.16 18.54
CA ASP A 167 -23.84 27.50 19.79
C ASP A 167 -25.38 27.47 19.96
N ASP A 168 -26.11 28.36 19.31
CA ASP A 168 -27.58 28.40 19.26
C ASP A 168 -28.18 27.45 18.19
N GLY A 169 -27.32 26.69 17.48
CA GLY A 169 -27.73 25.69 16.49
C GLY A 169 -27.98 26.24 15.06
N LEU A 170 -27.75 27.54 14.80
CA LEU A 170 -27.87 28.08 13.45
C LEU A 170 -26.73 27.55 12.56
N VAL A 171 -27.09 26.90 11.46
CA VAL A 171 -26.13 26.40 10.47
C VAL A 171 -25.71 27.55 9.55
N SER A 172 -24.43 27.92 9.62
CA SER A 172 -23.83 28.99 8.81
C SER A 172 -23.24 28.49 7.47
N ARG A 173 -22.91 27.19 7.40
CA ARG A 173 -22.33 26.58 6.22
C ARG A 173 -22.69 25.10 6.15
N PHE A 174 -23.06 24.60 4.98
CA PHE A 174 -23.25 23.19 4.71
C PHE A 174 -22.48 22.79 3.45
N LEU A 175 -21.74 21.69 3.50
CA LEU A 175 -21.00 21.13 2.37
C LEU A 175 -21.38 19.65 2.25
N GLU A 176 -21.94 19.28 1.11
CA GLU A 176 -22.22 17.88 0.80
C GLU A 176 -20.94 17.16 0.39
N LYS A 177 -20.57 16.13 1.13
CA LYS A 177 -19.44 15.23 0.85
C LYS A 177 -18.12 15.96 0.50
N PRO A 178 -17.65 16.91 1.33
CA PRO A 178 -16.40 17.60 1.04
C PRO A 178 -15.26 16.59 1.07
N ARG A 179 -14.25 16.80 0.24
CA ARG A 179 -13.06 15.94 0.21
C ARG A 179 -12.40 15.90 1.60
N GLY A 180 -12.09 14.68 2.07
CA GLY A 180 -11.44 14.44 3.37
C GLY A 180 -12.27 14.93 4.56
N ASP A 181 -13.59 15.15 4.38
CA ASP A 181 -14.44 15.81 5.38
C ASP A 181 -13.79 17.10 5.92
N GLY A 182 -13.06 17.79 5.04
CA GLY A 182 -12.32 19.02 5.36
C GLY A 182 -10.90 18.82 5.90
N SER A 183 -10.45 17.58 6.08
CA SER A 183 -9.14 17.27 6.67
C SER A 183 -8.24 16.47 5.73
N TRP A 184 -6.93 16.54 5.97
CA TRP A 184 -5.95 15.66 5.35
C TRP A 184 -5.74 14.44 6.22
N ILE A 185 -5.68 13.25 5.60
CA ILE A 185 -5.42 11.99 6.30
C ILE A 185 -4.15 11.32 5.79
N ASN A 186 -3.63 10.35 6.55
CA ASN A 186 -2.55 9.49 6.12
C ASN A 186 -2.99 8.61 4.95
N GLY A 187 -2.41 8.84 3.78
CA GLY A 187 -2.68 8.10 2.54
C GLY A 187 -1.76 6.91 2.31
N GLY A 188 -0.86 6.61 3.24
CA GLY A 188 0.22 5.66 2.98
C GLY A 188 1.31 6.30 2.11
N PHE A 189 1.97 5.50 1.25
CA PHE A 189 3.04 5.96 0.34
C PHE A 189 4.05 6.86 1.06
N PHE A 190 4.85 6.21 1.90
CA PHE A 190 5.90 6.87 2.66
C PHE A 190 7.24 6.74 1.93
N VAL A 191 8.12 7.72 2.18
CA VAL A 191 9.57 7.58 2.01
C VAL A 191 10.21 7.69 3.38
N CYS A 192 11.08 6.76 3.71
CA CYS A 192 11.66 6.61 5.03
C CYS A 192 13.19 6.55 4.95
N GLU A 193 13.88 7.26 5.83
CA GLU A 193 15.28 7.06 6.13
C GLU A 193 15.45 5.90 7.12
N PRO A 194 16.59 5.17 7.11
CA PRO A 194 16.83 4.06 8.04
C PRO A 194 16.68 4.43 9.51
N ARG A 195 16.93 5.68 9.91
CA ARG A 195 16.72 6.14 11.30
C ARG A 195 15.27 6.05 11.79
N VAL A 196 14.28 5.78 10.90
CA VAL A 196 12.90 5.48 11.32
C VAL A 196 12.84 4.24 12.21
N PHE A 197 13.77 3.28 12.05
CA PHE A 197 13.81 2.07 12.86
C PHE A 197 14.10 2.33 14.34
N ASP A 198 14.67 3.48 14.71
CA ASP A 198 14.90 3.90 16.10
C ASP A 198 13.58 4.23 16.81
N TYR A 199 12.55 4.59 16.05
CA TYR A 199 11.19 4.85 16.55
C TYR A 199 10.31 3.59 16.67
N LEU A 200 10.82 2.41 16.23
CA LEU A 200 10.10 1.14 16.24
C LEU A 200 10.66 0.19 17.29
N ALA A 201 10.61 0.60 18.57
CA ALA A 201 11.31 -0.10 19.64
C ALA A 201 10.47 -1.17 20.36
N ASP A 202 9.12 -1.09 20.35
CA ASP A 202 8.24 -1.90 21.18
C ASP A 202 7.95 -3.31 20.62
N GLY A 203 8.80 -3.80 19.71
CA GLY A 203 8.68 -5.15 19.16
C GLY A 203 7.41 -5.37 18.34
N ASP A 204 6.81 -6.54 18.49
CA ASP A 204 5.65 -6.96 17.69
C ASP A 204 4.37 -6.16 17.98
N ALA A 205 4.25 -5.56 19.14
CA ALA A 205 3.11 -4.74 19.54
C ALA A 205 3.15 -3.30 18.95
N THR A 206 4.24 -2.91 18.30
CA THR A 206 4.42 -1.57 17.76
C THR A 206 3.40 -1.30 16.64
N VAL A 207 2.51 -0.32 16.86
CA VAL A 207 1.59 0.22 15.85
C VAL A 207 2.23 1.46 15.26
N LEU A 208 2.60 1.42 13.96
CA LEU A 208 3.29 2.52 13.25
C LEU A 208 2.55 3.85 13.39
N GLU A 209 1.23 3.81 13.27
CA GLU A 209 0.33 4.98 13.24
C GLU A 209 0.12 5.63 14.62
N GLN A 210 0.62 5.02 15.69
CA GLN A 210 0.53 5.52 17.05
C GLN A 210 1.85 6.16 17.51
N ALA A 211 2.46 5.64 18.56
CA ALA A 211 3.67 6.21 19.14
C ALA A 211 4.80 6.52 18.12
N PRO A 212 5.12 5.67 17.14
CA PRO A 212 6.16 5.98 16.17
C PRO A 212 5.91 7.25 15.37
N LEU A 213 4.75 7.37 14.68
CA LEU A 213 4.44 8.58 13.92
C LEU A 213 4.22 9.81 14.82
N GLN A 214 3.68 9.64 16.02
CA GLN A 214 3.53 10.73 17.01
C GLN A 214 4.89 11.26 17.48
N ASN A 215 5.82 10.35 17.80
CA ASN A 215 7.17 10.73 18.22
C ASN A 215 7.95 11.40 17.08
N LEU A 216 7.89 10.85 15.84
CA LEU A 216 8.47 11.47 14.66
C LEU A 216 7.92 12.89 14.44
N ALA A 217 6.61 13.10 14.62
CA ALA A 217 5.99 14.42 14.50
C ALA A 217 6.47 15.37 15.61
N ARG A 218 6.50 14.93 16.87
CA ARG A 218 7.00 15.72 17.98
C ARG A 218 8.45 16.14 17.81
N ASP A 219 9.28 15.24 17.29
CA ASP A 219 10.72 15.48 17.11
C ASP A 219 11.01 16.25 15.81
N GLY A 220 9.98 16.63 15.03
CA GLY A 220 10.11 17.37 13.77
C GLY A 220 10.73 16.55 12.63
N GLU A 221 10.63 15.23 12.70
CA GLU A 221 11.17 14.27 11.75
C GLU A 221 10.10 13.66 10.81
N LEU A 222 8.83 14.08 10.93
CA LEU A 222 7.73 13.72 10.04
C LEU A 222 7.28 14.92 9.21
N VAL A 223 7.29 14.78 7.89
CA VAL A 223 6.74 15.78 6.96
C VAL A 223 5.69 15.17 6.05
N THR A 224 4.88 16.02 5.40
CA THR A 224 3.84 15.56 4.49
C THR A 224 4.11 16.01 3.05
N TYR A 225 3.80 15.12 2.11
CA TYR A 225 3.59 15.42 0.70
C TYR A 225 2.09 15.42 0.42
N ARG A 226 1.52 16.55 0.03
CA ARG A 226 0.08 16.67 -0.26
C ARG A 226 -0.23 16.17 -1.66
N HIS A 227 -1.04 15.12 -1.74
CA HIS A 227 -1.52 14.56 -3.00
C HIS A 227 -3.00 14.89 -3.20
N PRO A 228 -3.35 15.81 -4.11
CA PRO A 228 -4.74 16.21 -4.36
C PRO A 228 -5.48 15.28 -5.35
N GLY A 229 -4.77 14.30 -5.94
CA GLY A 229 -5.29 13.39 -6.95
C GLY A 229 -6.15 12.27 -6.38
N PHE A 230 -6.23 11.18 -7.12
CA PHE A 230 -7.00 10.00 -6.74
C PHE A 230 -6.29 9.18 -5.67
N TRP A 231 -7.01 8.83 -4.64
CA TRP A 231 -6.62 7.83 -3.65
C TRP A 231 -7.85 7.09 -3.13
N LYS A 232 -7.77 5.76 -3.08
CA LYS A 232 -8.85 4.95 -2.51
C LYS A 232 -8.30 3.67 -1.89
N CYS A 233 -8.65 3.42 -0.62
CA CYS A 233 -8.44 2.12 0.02
C CYS A 233 -9.63 1.20 -0.25
N MET A 234 -9.38 -0.11 -0.27
CA MET A 234 -10.40 -1.15 -0.45
C MET A 234 -10.77 -1.74 0.91
N ASP A 235 -11.53 -1.01 1.71
CA ASP A 235 -11.90 -1.42 3.06
C ASP A 235 -13.21 -2.20 3.15
N THR A 236 -14.11 -1.98 2.20
CA THR A 236 -15.46 -2.57 2.18
C THR A 236 -15.75 -3.22 0.82
N LEU A 237 -16.80 -4.04 0.78
CA LEU A 237 -17.30 -4.62 -0.48
C LEU A 237 -17.69 -3.53 -1.50
N ARG A 238 -18.25 -2.41 -1.01
CA ARG A 238 -18.54 -1.24 -1.84
C ARG A 238 -17.29 -0.66 -2.48
N ASP A 239 -16.20 -0.50 -1.73
CA ASP A 239 -14.93 0.00 -2.28
C ASP A 239 -14.40 -0.92 -3.37
N LYS A 240 -14.46 -2.26 -3.15
CA LYS A 240 -14.12 -3.26 -4.17
C LYS A 240 -14.96 -3.10 -5.44
N GLN A 241 -16.28 -2.95 -5.30
CA GLN A 241 -17.18 -2.77 -6.44
C GLN A 241 -16.89 -1.47 -7.20
N ASP A 242 -16.65 -0.37 -6.50
CA ASP A 242 -16.28 0.91 -7.09
C ASP A 242 -14.97 0.82 -7.87
N LEU A 243 -13.93 0.22 -7.29
CA LEU A 243 -12.64 0.03 -7.95
C LEU A 243 -12.75 -0.88 -9.19
N ASN A 244 -13.54 -1.96 -9.11
CA ASN A 244 -13.81 -2.81 -10.28
C ASN A 244 -14.57 -2.07 -11.39
N ARG A 245 -15.54 -1.22 -11.05
CA ARG A 245 -16.26 -0.41 -12.02
C ARG A 245 -15.32 0.55 -12.75
N LEU A 246 -14.46 1.27 -12.04
CA LEU A 246 -13.45 2.16 -12.62
C LEU A 246 -12.47 1.40 -13.52
N TRP A 247 -12.08 0.19 -13.12
CA TRP A 247 -11.21 -0.64 -13.94
C TRP A 247 -11.90 -1.11 -15.23
N ALA A 248 -13.13 -1.59 -15.13
CA ALA A 248 -13.91 -2.10 -16.26
C ALA A 248 -14.28 -1.01 -17.28
N SER A 249 -14.51 0.24 -16.83
CA SER A 249 -14.77 1.39 -17.73
C SER A 249 -13.50 1.92 -18.41
N GLY A 250 -12.29 1.44 -18.02
CA GLY A 250 -11.02 1.99 -18.51
C GLY A 250 -10.64 3.34 -17.89
N GLU A 251 -11.39 3.82 -16.90
CA GLU A 251 -11.23 5.12 -16.25
C GLU A 251 -10.50 5.03 -14.89
N ALA A 252 -9.81 3.92 -14.62
CA ALA A 252 -9.07 3.70 -13.38
C ALA A 252 -7.90 4.72 -13.24
N PRO A 253 -8.00 5.75 -12.38
CA PRO A 253 -6.99 6.82 -12.33
C PRO A 253 -5.61 6.32 -11.91
N TRP A 254 -5.57 5.28 -11.08
CA TRP A 254 -4.30 4.67 -10.63
C TRP A 254 -3.62 3.83 -11.70
N LYS A 255 -4.30 3.48 -12.81
CA LYS A 255 -3.70 2.77 -13.94
C LYS A 255 -2.90 3.77 -14.79
N THR A 256 -1.77 4.17 -14.27
CA THR A 256 -0.87 5.16 -14.90
C THR A 256 0.21 4.52 -15.78
N TRP A 257 0.24 3.20 -15.88
CA TRP A 257 1.10 2.41 -16.77
C TRP A 257 0.35 2.00 -18.04
N GLY A 258 1.06 1.83 -19.12
CA GLY A 258 0.55 1.32 -20.40
C GLY A 258 0.40 -0.19 -20.40
#